data_0b02ae91d9586a828e1b9739a0afd140
#
_entry.id   0b02ae91d9586a828e1b9739a0afd140
#
_cell.length_a   1.000
_cell.length_b   1.000
_cell.length_c   1.000
_cell.angle_alpha   90.00
_cell.angle_beta   90.00
_cell.angle_gamma   90.00
#
_symmetry.space_group_name_H-M   'P 1'
#
loop_
_entity.id
_entity.type
_entity.pdbx_description
1 polymer ?
#
loop_
_entity_poly.entity_id
_entity_poly.type
_entity_poly.pdbx_seq_one_letter_code
_entity_poly.pdbx_strand_id
1 'polypeptide(L)'
;AVMMFDLDKFKNVNDTLGHQYGDYVIQTVAKIMIDNVRAVDVVARYGGEEFAIILINTTAAMSNMVAQRIVDNIADYEFSMDGVEARLTISGGMSEYPTHTESIKELIEFADQAMYATKKQNGNGITIHHNQVNKNDSTS
;
A
#
# COMPACT_ATOMS: atom_id res chain seq x y z
N ALA A 1 10.70 -6.96 3.36
CA ALA A 1 10.14 -5.63 3.07
C ALA A 1 8.84 -5.43 3.82
N VAL A 2 8.59 -4.21 4.24
CA VAL A 2 7.32 -3.78 4.82
C VAL A 2 6.67 -2.80 3.86
N MET A 3 5.40 -3.04 3.55
CA MET A 3 4.59 -2.16 2.71
C MET A 3 3.41 -1.63 3.53
N MET A 4 3.12 -0.35 3.38
CA MET A 4 1.92 0.26 3.93
C MET A 4 1.08 0.78 2.77
N PHE A 5 -0.20 0.46 2.79
CA PHE A 5 -1.15 0.86 1.75
C PHE A 5 -2.36 1.55 2.35
N ASP A 6 -2.90 2.50 1.63
CA ASP A 6 -4.12 3.22 1.99
C ASP A 6 -4.95 3.42 0.73
N LEU A 7 -6.24 3.14 0.82
CA LEU A 7 -7.17 3.33 -0.30
C LEU A 7 -7.36 4.82 -0.59
N ASP A 8 -7.18 5.19 -1.86
CA ASP A 8 -7.34 6.57 -2.29
C ASP A 8 -8.83 6.95 -2.29
N LYS A 9 -9.15 8.07 -1.64
CA LYS A 9 -10.51 8.63 -1.61
C LYS A 9 -11.57 7.67 -1.06
N PHE A 10 -11.19 6.79 -0.14
CA PHE A 10 -12.12 5.81 0.44
C PHE A 10 -13.29 6.48 1.16
N LYS A 11 -13.05 7.63 1.78
CA LYS A 11 -14.14 8.39 2.42
C LYS A 11 -15.25 8.72 1.43
N ASN A 12 -14.90 9.08 0.18
CA ASN A 12 -15.88 9.34 -0.86
C ASN A 12 -16.74 8.11 -1.17
N VAL A 13 -16.15 6.93 -1.13
CA VAL A 13 -16.89 5.67 -1.32
C VAL A 13 -17.93 5.49 -0.22
N ASN A 14 -17.52 5.62 1.03
CA ASN A 14 -18.44 5.50 2.17
C ASN A 14 -19.54 6.56 2.13
N ASP A 15 -19.18 7.80 1.85
CA ASP A 15 -20.12 8.92 1.84
C ASP A 15 -21.12 8.82 0.68
N THR A 16 -20.70 8.29 -0.46
CA THR A 16 -21.50 8.24 -1.68
C THR A 16 -22.25 6.92 -1.84
N LEU A 17 -21.61 5.79 -1.53
CA LEU A 17 -22.12 4.44 -1.79
C LEU A 17 -22.50 3.68 -0.52
N GLY A 18 -22.17 4.23 0.65
CA GLY A 18 -22.53 3.65 1.95
C GLY A 18 -21.48 2.73 2.53
N HIS A 19 -21.59 2.47 3.83
CA HIS A 19 -20.61 1.67 4.59
C HIS A 19 -20.59 0.20 4.17
N GLN A 20 -21.72 -0.36 3.73
CA GLN A 20 -21.73 -1.74 3.23
C GLN A 20 -20.90 -1.89 1.98
N TYR A 21 -20.95 -0.91 1.09
CA TYR A 21 -20.11 -0.90 -0.11
C TYR A 21 -18.64 -0.75 0.28
N GLY A 22 -18.33 0.12 1.25
CA GLY A 22 -16.97 0.27 1.78
C GLY A 22 -16.43 -1.03 2.35
N ASP A 23 -17.23 -1.76 3.12
CA ASP A 23 -16.83 -3.07 3.67
C ASP A 23 -16.55 -4.08 2.56
N TYR A 24 -17.37 -4.10 1.52
CA TYR A 24 -17.14 -4.94 0.34
C TYR A 24 -15.81 -4.58 -0.34
N VAL A 25 -15.52 -3.30 -0.50
CA VAL A 25 -14.26 -2.84 -1.09
C VAL A 25 -13.06 -3.29 -0.25
N ILE A 26 -13.12 -3.12 1.06
CA ILE A 26 -12.04 -3.55 1.98
C ILE A 26 -11.79 -5.04 1.86
N GLN A 27 -12.83 -5.86 1.87
CA GLN A 27 -12.71 -7.31 1.75
C GLN A 27 -12.12 -7.72 0.39
N THR A 28 -12.52 -7.05 -0.67
CA THR A 28 -12.03 -7.33 -2.03
C THR A 28 -10.57 -6.96 -2.18
N VAL A 29 -10.18 -5.80 -1.65
CA VAL A 29 -8.78 -5.35 -1.66
C VAL A 29 -7.90 -6.32 -0.87
N ALA A 30 -8.34 -6.75 0.29
CA ALA A 30 -7.62 -7.75 1.10
C ALA A 30 -7.40 -9.04 0.31
N LYS A 31 -8.41 -9.50 -0.40
CA LYS A 31 -8.31 -10.71 -1.23
C LYS A 31 -7.32 -10.52 -2.39
N ILE A 32 -7.36 -9.38 -3.06
CA ILE A 32 -6.40 -9.06 -4.12
C ILE A 32 -4.97 -9.07 -3.58
N MET A 33 -4.75 -8.50 -2.41
CA MET A 33 -3.42 -8.51 -1.77
C MET A 33 -2.96 -9.93 -1.46
N ILE A 34 -3.82 -10.73 -0.84
CA ILE A 34 -3.51 -12.13 -0.48
C ILE A 34 -3.18 -12.95 -1.73
N ASP A 35 -3.92 -12.76 -2.81
CA ASP A 35 -3.71 -13.49 -4.06
C ASP A 35 -2.40 -13.10 -4.77
N ASN A 36 -1.78 -11.98 -4.40
CA ASN A 36 -0.57 -11.48 -5.02
C ASN A 36 0.70 -11.69 -4.19
N VAL A 37 0.59 -12.31 -3.02
CA VAL A 37 1.72 -12.60 -2.13
C VAL A 37 1.80 -14.11 -1.87
N ARG A 38 2.93 -14.54 -1.28
CA ARG A 38 3.15 -15.95 -0.98
C ARG A 38 2.47 -16.32 0.35
N ALA A 39 2.29 -17.62 0.59
CA ALA A 39 1.69 -18.11 1.83
C ALA A 39 2.47 -17.70 3.09
N VAL A 40 3.80 -17.52 2.96
CA VAL A 40 4.66 -17.10 4.09
C VAL A 40 4.59 -15.60 4.35
N ASP A 41 4.08 -14.83 3.41
CA ASP A 41 3.96 -13.39 3.54
C ASP A 41 2.73 -13.04 4.37
N VAL A 42 2.74 -11.87 5.00
CA VAL A 42 1.68 -11.44 5.90
C VAL A 42 0.94 -10.27 5.28
N VAL A 43 -0.39 -10.37 5.22
CA VAL A 43 -1.27 -9.27 4.88
C VAL A 43 -2.14 -8.99 6.10
N ALA A 44 -2.16 -7.74 6.54
CA ALA A 44 -2.94 -7.33 7.70
C ALA A 44 -3.69 -6.04 7.42
N ARG A 45 -4.90 -5.93 7.94
CA ARG A 45 -5.60 -4.66 7.98
C ARG A 45 -5.04 -3.87 9.16
N TYR A 46 -4.41 -2.75 8.88
CA TYR A 46 -3.69 -1.96 9.88
C TYR A 46 -4.57 -0.89 10.51
N GLY A 47 -5.48 -0.31 9.75
CA GLY A 47 -6.44 0.69 10.20
C GLY A 47 -7.76 0.54 9.45
N GLY A 48 -8.60 1.58 9.45
CA GLY A 48 -9.90 1.53 8.78
C GLY A 48 -9.81 1.18 7.30
N GLU A 49 -8.93 1.87 6.60
CA GLU A 49 -8.71 1.72 5.15
C GLU A 49 -7.24 1.48 4.82
N GLU A 50 -6.44 1.13 5.83
CA GLU A 50 -5.02 0.91 5.71
C GLU A 50 -4.69 -0.57 5.82
N PHE A 51 -3.70 -0.99 5.02
CA PHE A 51 -3.19 -2.35 5.00
C PHE A 51 -1.68 -2.36 5.18
N ALA A 52 -1.18 -3.36 5.87
CA ALA A 52 0.25 -3.63 5.98
C ALA A 52 0.55 -4.98 5.33
N ILE A 53 1.63 -5.04 4.58
CA ILE A 53 2.12 -6.29 3.99
C ILE A 53 3.58 -6.46 4.39
N ILE A 54 3.91 -7.66 4.86
CA ILE A 54 5.29 -8.03 5.18
C ILE A 54 5.70 -9.14 4.21
N LEU A 55 6.70 -8.85 3.39
CA LEU A 55 7.30 -9.83 2.49
C LEU A 55 8.57 -10.40 3.12
N ILE A 56 8.62 -11.72 3.26
CA ILE A 56 9.70 -12.42 3.93
C ILE A 56 10.79 -12.80 2.91
N ASN A 57 12.04 -12.47 3.23
CA ASN A 57 13.21 -12.84 2.43
C ASN A 57 13.04 -12.50 0.94
N THR A 58 12.71 -11.26 0.65
CA THR A 58 12.58 -10.76 -0.73
C THR A 58 13.61 -9.68 -1.02
N THR A 59 14.02 -9.61 -2.30
CA THR A 59 14.86 -8.51 -2.77
C THR A 59 14.03 -7.25 -2.98
N ALA A 60 14.67 -6.08 -3.00
CA ALA A 60 14.04 -4.81 -3.33
C ALA A 60 13.30 -4.86 -4.65
N ALA A 61 13.95 -5.42 -5.68
CA ALA A 61 13.37 -5.51 -7.00
C ALA A 61 12.09 -6.37 -7.01
N MET A 62 12.10 -7.53 -6.34
CA MET A 62 10.92 -8.40 -6.27
C MET A 62 9.81 -7.77 -5.45
N SER A 63 10.16 -7.13 -4.35
CA SER A 63 9.18 -6.43 -3.50
C SER A 63 8.49 -5.31 -4.27
N ASN A 64 9.25 -4.55 -5.04
CA ASN A 64 8.68 -3.48 -5.87
C ASN A 64 7.75 -4.04 -6.95
N MET A 65 8.10 -5.16 -7.56
CA MET A 65 7.24 -5.84 -8.54
C MET A 65 5.91 -6.28 -7.92
N VAL A 66 5.96 -6.86 -6.72
CA VAL A 66 4.76 -7.29 -6.00
C VAL A 66 3.88 -6.08 -5.66
N ALA A 67 4.48 -5.02 -5.13
CA ALA A 67 3.77 -3.80 -4.78
C ALA A 67 3.10 -3.16 -5.99
N GLN A 68 3.81 -3.03 -7.10
CA GLN A 68 3.28 -2.44 -8.32
C GLN A 68 2.15 -3.30 -8.91
N ARG A 69 2.29 -4.62 -8.86
CA ARG A 69 1.24 -5.54 -9.31
C ARG A 69 -0.04 -5.38 -8.49
N ILE A 70 0.08 -5.23 -7.18
CA ILE A 70 -1.07 -4.98 -6.31
C ILE A 70 -1.75 -3.66 -6.68
N VAL A 71 -0.97 -2.59 -6.84
CA VAL A 71 -1.48 -1.27 -7.23
C VAL A 71 -2.24 -1.37 -8.56
N ASP A 72 -1.63 -2.01 -9.55
CA ASP A 72 -2.21 -2.14 -10.89
C ASP A 72 -3.49 -3.00 -10.87
N ASN A 73 -3.47 -4.10 -10.15
CA ASN A 73 -4.64 -4.99 -10.06
C ASN A 73 -5.83 -4.31 -9.39
N ILE A 74 -5.60 -3.49 -8.39
CA ILE A 74 -6.66 -2.74 -7.72
C ILE A 74 -7.20 -1.64 -8.65
N ALA A 75 -6.33 -0.92 -9.34
CA ALA A 75 -6.74 0.13 -10.27
C ALA A 75 -7.57 -0.44 -11.43
N ASP A 76 -7.23 -1.64 -11.89
CA ASP A 76 -7.91 -2.30 -13.01
C ASP A 76 -9.18 -3.05 -12.57
N TYR A 77 -9.35 -3.27 -11.28
CA TYR A 77 -10.49 -4.04 -10.77
C TYR A 77 -11.77 -3.21 -10.84
N GLU A 78 -12.81 -3.81 -11.37
CA GLU A 78 -14.14 -3.22 -11.43
C GLU A 78 -14.94 -3.70 -10.22
N PHE A 79 -15.04 -2.85 -9.19
CA PHE A 79 -15.84 -3.15 -8.01
C PHE A 79 -17.31 -3.09 -8.40
N SER A 80 -18.08 -4.12 -8.05
CA SER A 80 -19.50 -4.19 -8.34
C SER A 80 -20.25 -4.87 -7.22
N MET A 81 -21.26 -4.19 -6.71
CA MET A 81 -22.16 -4.72 -5.69
C MET A 81 -23.54 -4.13 -5.91
N ASP A 82 -24.56 -5.02 -5.94
CA ASP A 82 -25.96 -4.63 -6.13
C ASP A 82 -26.19 -3.75 -7.36
N GLY A 83 -25.45 -4.03 -8.44
CA GLY A 83 -25.55 -3.28 -9.69
C GLY A 83 -24.83 -1.94 -9.70
N VAL A 84 -24.14 -1.59 -8.62
CA VAL A 84 -23.36 -0.35 -8.53
C VAL A 84 -21.90 -0.65 -8.76
N GLU A 85 -21.32 -0.01 -9.77
CA GLU A 85 -19.92 -0.18 -10.13
C GLU A 85 -19.07 0.99 -9.64
N ALA A 86 -17.82 0.70 -9.24
CA ALA A 86 -16.87 1.73 -8.83
C ALA A 86 -15.46 1.32 -9.21
N ARG A 87 -14.62 2.33 -9.42
CA ARG A 87 -13.17 2.19 -9.60
C ARG A 87 -12.47 2.90 -8.47
N LEU A 88 -11.41 2.26 -7.97
CA LEU A 88 -10.61 2.79 -6.86
C LEU A 88 -9.15 2.58 -7.17
N THR A 89 -8.32 3.39 -6.54
CA THR A 89 -6.88 3.20 -6.55
C THR A 89 -6.35 3.11 -5.13
N ILE A 90 -5.11 2.69 -5.01
CA ILE A 90 -4.44 2.53 -3.72
C ILE A 90 -3.07 3.19 -3.78
N SER A 91 -2.65 3.77 -2.67
CA SER A 91 -1.32 4.35 -2.53
C SER A 91 -0.51 3.55 -1.54
N GLY A 92 0.72 3.24 -1.89
CA GLY A 92 1.60 2.45 -1.07
C GLY A 92 2.95 3.09 -0.82
N GLY A 93 3.56 2.64 0.26
CA GLY A 93 4.95 2.94 0.60
C GLY A 93 5.66 1.69 1.06
N MET A 94 6.95 1.62 0.85
CA MET A 94 7.74 0.44 1.15
C MET A 94 9.06 0.80 1.81
N SER A 95 9.45 0.00 2.79
CA SER A 95 10.78 0.04 3.41
C SER A 95 11.35 -1.37 3.51
N GLU A 96 12.67 -1.47 3.62
CA GLU A 96 13.37 -2.75 3.63
C GLU A 96 14.27 -2.91 4.84
N TYR A 97 14.28 -4.13 5.37
CA TYR A 97 15.21 -4.59 6.37
C TYR A 97 16.33 -5.38 5.68
N PRO A 98 17.59 -5.20 6.02
CA PRO A 98 18.14 -4.15 6.91
C PRO A 98 18.57 -2.87 6.17
N THR A 99 18.26 -2.75 4.88
CA THR A 99 18.75 -1.69 4.00
C THR A 99 18.42 -0.29 4.52
N HIS A 100 17.18 -0.09 4.95
CA HIS A 100 16.73 1.21 5.41
C HIS A 100 16.87 1.37 6.92
N THR A 101 16.64 0.29 7.66
CA THR A 101 16.78 0.26 9.12
C THR A 101 16.73 -1.18 9.63
N GLU A 102 17.27 -1.42 10.81
CA GLU A 102 17.14 -2.68 11.52
C GLU A 102 16.03 -2.65 12.58
N SER A 103 15.40 -1.49 12.79
CA SER A 103 14.30 -1.32 13.75
C SER A 103 12.97 -1.60 13.08
N ILE A 104 12.21 -2.55 13.61
CA ILE A 104 10.86 -2.88 13.11
C ILE A 104 9.94 -1.66 13.18
N LYS A 105 10.03 -0.91 14.27
CA LYS A 105 9.25 0.31 14.44
C LYS A 105 9.54 1.33 13.34
N GLU A 106 10.82 1.55 13.03
CA GLU A 106 11.23 2.46 11.96
C GLU A 106 10.86 1.94 10.59
N LEU A 107 10.85 0.62 10.36
CA LEU A 107 10.40 0.05 9.10
C LEU A 107 8.95 0.46 8.80
N ILE A 108 8.09 0.37 9.78
CA ILE A 108 6.69 0.78 9.65
C ILE A 108 6.58 2.28 9.41
N GLU A 109 7.30 3.08 10.19
CA GLU A 109 7.30 4.54 10.05
C GLU A 109 7.78 4.97 8.67
N PHE A 110 8.85 4.36 8.16
CA PHE A 110 9.41 4.69 6.84
C PHE A 110 8.49 4.29 5.71
N ALA A 111 7.85 3.13 5.80
CA ALA A 111 6.85 2.70 4.82
C ALA A 111 5.65 3.64 4.83
N ASP A 112 5.20 4.06 6.00
CA ASP A 112 4.09 5.00 6.16
C ASP A 112 4.42 6.37 5.56
N GLN A 113 5.61 6.89 5.82
CA GLN A 113 6.08 8.15 5.23
C GLN A 113 6.14 8.06 3.71
N ALA A 114 6.61 6.94 3.17
CA ALA A 114 6.68 6.72 1.73
C ALA A 114 5.28 6.64 1.12
N MET A 115 4.34 6.00 1.79
CA MET A 115 2.94 5.95 1.39
C MET A 115 2.34 7.37 1.31
N TYR A 116 2.63 8.18 2.31
CA TYR A 116 2.17 9.56 2.34
C TYR A 116 2.73 10.37 1.17
N ALA A 117 4.00 10.13 0.81
CA ALA A 117 4.61 10.75 -0.37
C ALA A 117 3.88 10.36 -1.66
N THR A 118 3.46 9.10 -1.77
CA THR A 118 2.66 8.63 -2.91
C THR A 118 1.33 9.39 -2.99
N LYS A 119 0.66 9.56 -1.86
CA LYS A 119 -0.61 10.30 -1.82
C LYS A 119 -0.46 11.74 -2.25
N LYS A 120 0.66 12.39 -1.90
CA LYS A 120 0.95 13.76 -2.32
C LYS A 120 1.22 13.88 -3.83
N GLN A 121 1.55 12.77 -4.49
CA GLN A 121 1.80 12.71 -5.92
C GLN A 121 0.59 12.17 -6.69
N ASN A 122 -0.63 12.46 -6.21
CA ASN A 122 -1.92 12.05 -6.78
C ASN A 122 -2.30 10.57 -6.54
N GLY A 123 -1.63 9.88 -5.63
CA GLY A 123 -1.97 8.50 -5.30
C GLY A 123 -1.69 7.51 -6.43
N ASN A 124 -2.37 6.36 -6.39
CA ASN A 124 -2.28 5.30 -7.40
C ASN A 124 -0.84 4.92 -7.74
N GLY A 125 -0.09 4.50 -6.74
CA GLY A 125 1.31 4.15 -6.94
C GLY A 125 1.95 3.62 -5.69
N ILE A 126 3.26 3.43 -5.79
CA ILE A 126 4.12 2.96 -4.70
C ILE A 126 5.37 3.81 -4.66
N THR A 127 5.78 4.21 -3.46
CA THR A 127 7.04 4.91 -3.22
C THR A 127 7.91 4.06 -2.31
N ILE A 128 9.16 3.91 -2.67
CA ILE A 128 10.14 3.22 -1.84
C ILE A 128 10.81 4.28 -0.96
N HIS A 129 10.90 3.98 0.34
CA HIS A 129 11.61 4.86 1.26
C HIS A 129 13.04 5.06 0.78
N HIS A 130 13.47 6.31 0.74
CA HIS A 130 14.87 6.65 0.54
C HIS A 130 15.45 7.09 1.87
N ASN A 131 16.55 6.46 2.27
CA ASN A 131 17.36 7.03 3.33
C ASN A 131 17.68 8.46 2.88
N GLN A 132 17.18 9.45 3.63
CA GLN A 132 17.55 10.81 3.33
C GLN A 132 19.06 10.91 3.44
N VAL A 133 19.73 10.90 2.30
CA VAL A 133 21.04 11.51 2.20
C VAL A 133 20.80 12.91 2.73
N ASN A 134 21.45 13.23 3.83
CA ASN A 134 21.35 14.53 4.45
C ASN A 134 21.41 15.57 3.35
N LYS A 135 20.40 16.42 3.24
CA LYS A 135 20.42 17.49 2.24
C LYS A 135 21.67 18.34 2.36
N ASN A 136 22.27 18.34 3.54
CA ASN A 136 23.53 19.02 3.79
C ASN A 136 24.72 18.33 3.12
N ASP A 137 24.67 17.01 2.92
CA ASP A 137 25.75 16.28 2.24
C ASP A 137 25.62 16.40 0.73
N SER A 138 24.41 16.57 0.23
CA SER A 138 24.15 16.74 -1.21
C SER A 138 24.36 18.17 -1.69
N THR A 139 24.45 19.14 -0.79
CA THR A 139 24.68 20.56 -1.11
C THR A 139 26.09 21.02 -0.82
N SER A 140 26.87 20.15 -0.27
CA SER A 140 28.27 20.47 0.04
C SER A 140 29.21 20.07 -1.07
#